data_ad9653cc6e1fa9195547310141d1b034
#
_entry.id   ad9653cc6e1fa9195547310141d1b034
#
_cell.length_a   1.000
_cell.length_b   1.000
_cell.length_c   1.000
_cell.angle_alpha   90.00
_cell.angle_beta   90.00
_cell.angle_gamma   90.00
#
_symmetry.space_group_name_H-M   'P 1'
#
loop_
_entity.id
_entity.type
_entity.pdbx_description
1 polymer ?
#
loop_
_entity_poly.entity_id
_entity_poly.type
_entity_poly.pdbx_seq_one_letter_code
_entity_poly.pdbx_strand_id
1 'polypeptide(L)'
;MNATTTNSAHVDGGQRSARGLSLRRYRVIVWIAFVSLYVIIVTGSLVRLTGSGLGCVDWPACNEERFVDVSTPHAAIEQLNRLFTGVVAASVIAAVLAALLVRPRQRRLVRLALWLVAGVLAQVVLGGIVVLTGLHPLSNMGHFLLSVALMVGAYLLVDAVSETGQEEVAKPPASRGGTLHVVARVIVVLTLAAIVTGTVVTGTGPHAGDETAPRFDFMITSVVRVHGIAVWLVILSSLWLGFRMWRNGADQRLQRGFEWFLFAAILQGALGYVQYFTGVPVTLVAIHVALSILVWLAALRLATLARRYGGCDTMA
;
A
#
# COMPACT_ATOMS: atom_id res chain seq x y z
N MET A 1 22.60 26.14 -74.55
CA MET A 1 21.80 25.11 -73.94
C MET A 1 22.60 24.51 -72.78
N ASN A 2 22.46 25.05 -71.58
CA ASN A 2 23.16 24.56 -70.39
C ASN A 2 22.12 23.99 -69.45
N ALA A 3 22.16 22.68 -69.24
CA ALA A 3 21.35 21.97 -68.27
C ALA A 3 22.12 21.98 -66.92
N THR A 4 21.56 22.70 -65.93
CA THR A 4 22.06 22.74 -64.56
C THR A 4 21.43 21.60 -63.79
N THR A 5 22.18 20.57 -63.49
CA THR A 5 21.80 19.46 -62.61
C THR A 5 21.97 19.91 -61.16
N THR A 6 20.86 20.16 -60.47
CA THR A 6 20.79 20.40 -59.01
C THR A 6 20.91 19.07 -58.28
N ASN A 7 22.02 18.86 -57.61
CA ASN A 7 22.30 17.71 -56.77
C ASN A 7 21.68 17.98 -55.36
N SER A 8 20.49 17.42 -55.09
CA SER A 8 19.85 17.46 -53.77
C SER A 8 20.53 16.43 -52.88
N ALA A 9 21.46 16.90 -52.03
CA ALA A 9 22.03 16.10 -50.96
C ALA A 9 20.91 15.76 -49.96
N HIS A 10 20.51 14.52 -49.94
CA HIS A 10 19.68 13.93 -48.89
C HIS A 10 20.50 13.92 -47.59
N VAL A 11 20.26 14.91 -46.73
CA VAL A 11 20.74 14.87 -45.35
C VAL A 11 19.91 13.85 -44.59
N ASP A 12 20.41 12.64 -44.54
CA ASP A 12 19.89 11.56 -43.72
C ASP A 12 20.17 11.90 -42.24
N GLY A 13 19.25 12.69 -41.67
CA GLY A 13 19.22 13.03 -40.24
C GLY A 13 18.88 11.80 -39.43
N GLY A 14 19.88 10.93 -39.20
CA GLY A 14 19.78 9.80 -38.30
C GLY A 14 19.30 10.27 -36.94
N GLN A 15 17.99 10.23 -36.70
CA GLN A 15 17.40 10.35 -35.38
C GLN A 15 17.99 9.22 -34.51
N ARG A 16 19.06 9.56 -33.79
CA ARG A 16 19.53 8.71 -32.68
C ARG A 16 18.39 8.60 -31.71
N SER A 17 17.59 7.53 -31.87
CA SER A 17 16.60 7.11 -30.89
C SER A 17 17.27 7.13 -29.52
N ALA A 18 16.92 8.13 -28.71
CA ALA A 18 17.46 8.27 -27.38
C ALA A 18 17.14 6.97 -26.62
N ARG A 19 18.17 6.15 -26.35
CA ARG A 19 18.08 4.86 -25.66
C ARG A 19 17.57 5.10 -24.24
N GLY A 20 16.24 5.23 -24.06
CA GLY A 20 15.56 5.36 -22.78
C GLY A 20 14.74 4.11 -22.45
N LEU A 21 14.48 3.89 -21.16
CA LEU A 21 13.59 2.82 -20.74
C LEU A 21 12.15 3.17 -21.15
N SER A 22 11.44 2.23 -21.78
CA SER A 22 10.03 2.42 -22.12
C SER A 22 9.14 2.41 -20.86
N LEU A 23 8.07 3.22 -20.87
CA LEU A 23 7.07 3.26 -19.78
C LEU A 23 6.45 1.89 -19.47
N ARG A 24 6.29 1.02 -20.49
CA ARG A 24 5.80 -0.34 -20.28
C ARG A 24 6.73 -1.18 -19.40
N ARG A 25 8.05 -1.13 -19.65
CA ARG A 25 9.05 -1.83 -18.83
C ARG A 25 9.13 -1.22 -17.43
N TYR A 26 9.09 0.10 -17.34
CA TYR A 26 9.06 0.80 -16.05
C TYR A 26 7.85 0.39 -15.21
N ARG A 27 6.66 0.27 -15.82
CA ARG A 27 5.44 -0.20 -15.15
C ARG A 27 5.62 -1.57 -14.51
N VAL A 28 6.29 -2.51 -15.18
CA VAL A 28 6.57 -3.85 -14.61
C VAL A 28 7.43 -3.73 -13.36
N ILE A 29 8.51 -2.92 -13.39
CA ILE A 29 9.40 -2.72 -12.24
C ILE A 29 8.62 -2.11 -11.06
N VAL A 30 7.76 -1.13 -11.31
CA VAL A 30 6.93 -0.50 -10.29
C VAL A 30 5.93 -1.49 -9.69
N TRP A 31 5.34 -2.37 -10.50
CA TRP A 31 4.46 -3.43 -10.01
C TRP A 31 5.20 -4.46 -9.16
N ILE A 32 6.44 -4.82 -9.52
CA ILE A 32 7.28 -5.71 -8.69
C ILE A 32 7.53 -5.05 -7.32
N ALA A 33 7.91 -3.77 -7.28
CA ALA A 33 8.09 -3.05 -6.02
C ALA A 33 6.79 -2.97 -5.19
N PHE A 34 5.65 -2.70 -5.83
CA PHE A 34 4.34 -2.66 -5.18
C PHE A 34 3.95 -4.02 -4.57
N VAL A 35 4.10 -5.09 -5.33
CA VAL A 35 3.75 -6.45 -4.85
C VAL A 35 4.71 -6.89 -3.75
N SER A 36 6.01 -6.63 -3.87
CA SER A 36 6.98 -7.00 -2.82
C SER A 36 6.71 -6.25 -1.51
N LEU A 37 6.31 -4.97 -1.56
CA LEU A 37 5.87 -4.21 -0.39
C LEU A 37 4.59 -4.79 0.24
N TYR A 38 3.63 -5.22 -0.56
CA TYR A 38 2.44 -5.89 -0.04
C TYR A 38 2.79 -7.23 0.62
N VAL A 39 3.61 -8.05 -0.04
CA VAL A 39 4.02 -9.37 0.46
C VAL A 39 4.77 -9.25 1.78
N ILE A 40 5.70 -8.29 1.94
CA ILE A 40 6.46 -8.13 3.19
C ILE A 40 5.54 -7.74 4.37
N ILE A 41 4.46 -6.99 4.14
CA ILE A 41 3.47 -6.69 5.19
C ILE A 41 2.77 -7.97 5.66
N VAL A 42 2.38 -8.81 4.71
CA VAL A 42 1.71 -10.09 5.02
C VAL A 42 2.67 -11.06 5.72
N THR A 43 3.89 -11.23 5.21
CA THR A 43 4.89 -12.13 5.83
C THR A 43 5.35 -11.62 7.18
N GLY A 44 5.54 -10.30 7.35
CA GLY A 44 5.84 -9.69 8.65
C GLY A 44 4.72 -9.89 9.67
N SER A 45 3.44 -9.86 9.24
CA SER A 45 2.33 -10.22 10.13
C SER A 45 2.35 -11.70 10.51
N LEU A 46 2.74 -12.59 9.61
CA LEU A 46 2.88 -14.02 9.90
C LEU A 46 4.00 -14.29 10.92
N VAL A 47 5.15 -13.60 10.83
CA VAL A 47 6.22 -13.67 11.85
C VAL A 47 5.63 -13.40 13.24
N ARG A 48 4.83 -12.34 13.36
CA ARG A 48 4.16 -12.01 14.61
C ARG A 48 3.13 -13.08 15.03
N LEU A 49 2.28 -13.53 14.11
CA LEU A 49 1.19 -14.45 14.40
C LEU A 49 1.68 -15.86 14.76
N THR A 50 2.87 -16.25 14.30
CA THR A 50 3.52 -17.54 14.63
C THR A 50 4.36 -17.49 15.91
N GLY A 51 4.36 -16.36 16.65
CA GLY A 51 5.19 -16.21 17.83
C GLY A 51 6.69 -16.15 17.53
N SER A 52 7.06 -15.75 16.31
CA SER A 52 8.46 -15.74 15.83
C SER A 52 9.11 -14.36 15.84
N GLY A 53 8.47 -13.38 16.49
CA GLY A 53 8.93 -11.98 16.45
C GLY A 53 10.19 -11.71 17.28
N LEU A 54 10.60 -12.62 18.16
CA LEU A 54 11.87 -12.65 18.88
C LEU A 54 12.65 -13.94 18.61
N GLY A 55 12.45 -14.57 17.46
CA GLY A 55 13.30 -15.64 16.98
C GLY A 55 14.75 -15.19 16.79
N CYS A 56 14.95 -13.90 16.50
CA CYS A 56 16.21 -13.17 16.56
C CYS A 56 16.09 -12.10 17.67
N VAL A 57 16.93 -12.17 18.69
CA VAL A 57 16.86 -11.30 19.88
C VAL A 57 17.66 -10.01 19.73
N ASP A 58 18.43 -9.86 18.64
CA ASP A 58 19.30 -8.72 18.40
C ASP A 58 19.08 -8.12 16.99
N TRP A 59 19.67 -6.95 16.74
CA TRP A 59 19.61 -6.26 15.47
C TRP A 59 20.88 -5.38 15.27
N PRO A 60 21.56 -5.39 14.10
CA PRO A 60 21.18 -6.04 12.83
C PRO A 60 21.44 -7.55 12.78
N ALA A 61 22.26 -8.10 13.69
CA ALA A 61 22.49 -9.54 13.80
C ALA A 61 21.25 -10.28 14.34
N CYS A 62 21.20 -11.59 14.21
CA CYS A 62 20.14 -12.39 14.81
C CYS A 62 20.37 -12.58 16.33
N ASN A 63 21.65 -12.76 16.72
CA ASN A 63 22.10 -12.87 18.11
C ASN A 63 23.57 -12.47 18.19
N GLU A 64 24.15 -12.48 19.40
CA GLU A 64 25.55 -12.08 19.64
C GLU A 64 26.58 -12.91 18.87
N GLU A 65 26.27 -14.17 18.55
CA GLU A 65 27.18 -15.10 17.91
C GLU A 65 27.02 -15.16 16.38
N ARG A 66 25.79 -14.91 15.88
CA ARG A 66 25.43 -15.14 14.47
C ARG A 66 24.68 -13.99 13.89
N PHE A 67 25.18 -13.50 12.76
CA PHE A 67 24.47 -12.51 11.96
C PHE A 67 23.20 -13.08 11.32
N VAL A 68 23.27 -14.31 10.84
CA VAL A 68 22.13 -15.09 10.31
C VAL A 68 21.99 -16.36 11.13
N ASP A 69 20.82 -16.59 11.70
CA ASP A 69 20.50 -17.81 12.42
C ASP A 69 19.18 -18.43 11.91
N VAL A 70 19.23 -19.72 11.62
CA VAL A 70 18.09 -20.53 11.17
C VAL A 70 18.04 -21.85 11.95
N SER A 71 18.69 -21.90 13.10
CA SER A 71 18.82 -23.12 13.92
C SER A 71 17.50 -23.55 14.58
N THR A 72 16.58 -22.59 14.78
CA THR A 72 15.23 -22.87 15.30
C THR A 72 14.16 -22.47 14.30
N PRO A 73 12.96 -23.04 14.33
CA PRO A 73 11.87 -22.63 13.45
C PRO A 73 11.52 -21.13 13.57
N HIS A 74 11.51 -20.59 14.79
CA HIS A 74 11.21 -19.17 15.02
C HIS A 74 12.30 -18.25 14.47
N ALA A 75 13.58 -18.57 14.70
CA ALA A 75 14.70 -17.83 14.11
C ALA A 75 14.66 -17.90 12.58
N ALA A 76 14.39 -19.07 11.99
CA ALA A 76 14.29 -19.24 10.55
C ALA A 76 13.15 -18.39 9.93
N ILE A 77 11.96 -18.37 10.55
CA ILE A 77 10.81 -17.59 10.08
C ILE A 77 11.15 -16.10 10.11
N GLU A 78 11.69 -15.59 11.21
CA GLU A 78 12.06 -14.18 11.32
C GLU A 78 13.21 -13.83 10.36
N GLN A 79 14.26 -14.65 10.30
CA GLN A 79 15.41 -14.44 9.43
C GLN A 79 15.03 -14.41 7.94
N LEU A 80 14.15 -15.30 7.50
CA LEU A 80 13.64 -15.29 6.13
C LEU A 80 12.88 -13.99 5.82
N ASN A 81 12.07 -13.49 6.77
CA ASN A 81 11.38 -12.20 6.60
C ASN A 81 12.37 -11.04 6.55
N ARG A 82 13.43 -11.03 7.39
CA ARG A 82 14.50 -10.03 7.32
C ARG A 82 15.23 -10.07 5.96
N LEU A 83 15.54 -11.25 5.44
CA LEU A 83 16.16 -11.42 4.12
C LEU A 83 15.25 -10.93 2.98
N PHE A 84 13.94 -11.19 3.09
CA PHE A 84 12.97 -10.69 2.11
C PHE A 84 12.91 -9.15 2.09
N THR A 85 13.23 -8.47 3.18
CA THR A 85 13.41 -7.00 3.20
C THR A 85 14.50 -6.56 2.22
N GLY A 86 15.53 -7.36 1.98
CA GLY A 86 16.55 -7.13 0.95
C GLY A 86 15.96 -7.14 -0.47
N VAL A 87 15.02 -8.06 -0.75
CA VAL A 87 14.29 -8.10 -2.04
C VAL A 87 13.43 -6.84 -2.22
N VAL A 88 12.75 -6.41 -1.16
CA VAL A 88 11.98 -5.16 -1.17
C VAL A 88 12.90 -3.97 -1.44
N ALA A 89 14.01 -3.85 -0.73
CA ALA A 89 14.99 -2.78 -0.93
C ALA A 89 15.52 -2.75 -2.38
N ALA A 90 15.91 -3.90 -2.91
CA ALA A 90 16.36 -4.01 -4.29
C ALA A 90 15.27 -3.58 -5.30
N SER A 91 14.01 -3.95 -5.06
CA SER A 91 12.90 -3.60 -5.94
C SER A 91 12.61 -2.09 -5.97
N VAL A 92 12.64 -1.41 -4.81
CA VAL A 92 12.42 0.04 -4.75
C VAL A 92 13.62 0.84 -5.29
N ILE A 93 14.84 0.35 -5.08
CA ILE A 93 16.07 0.92 -5.71
C ILE A 93 15.98 0.78 -7.23
N ALA A 94 15.59 -0.41 -7.73
CA ALA A 94 15.39 -0.63 -9.16
C ALA A 94 14.34 0.32 -9.73
N ALA A 95 13.24 0.61 -8.99
CA ALA A 95 12.24 1.57 -9.40
C ALA A 95 12.80 3.01 -9.52
N VAL A 96 13.71 3.43 -8.62
CA VAL A 96 14.42 4.73 -8.73
C VAL A 96 15.32 4.77 -9.96
N LEU A 97 16.22 3.77 -10.11
CA LEU A 97 17.16 3.71 -11.24
C LEU A 97 16.42 3.67 -12.58
N ALA A 98 15.35 2.88 -12.66
CA ALA A 98 14.53 2.81 -13.84
C ALA A 98 13.79 4.13 -14.12
N ALA A 99 13.30 4.86 -13.10
CA ALA A 99 12.66 6.17 -13.26
C ALA A 99 13.65 7.22 -13.86
N LEU A 100 14.92 7.12 -13.54
CA LEU A 100 15.97 8.00 -14.09
C LEU A 100 16.23 7.72 -15.58
N LEU A 101 15.95 6.50 -16.06
CA LEU A 101 16.16 6.06 -17.44
C LEU A 101 14.92 6.29 -18.33
N VAL A 102 13.74 6.55 -17.76
CA VAL A 102 12.52 6.89 -18.54
C VAL A 102 12.72 8.18 -19.32
N ARG A 103 12.29 8.18 -20.58
CA ARG A 103 12.32 9.37 -21.46
C ARG A 103 10.93 9.67 -22.04
N PRO A 104 10.48 10.93 -22.02
CA PRO A 104 11.07 12.10 -21.36
C PRO A 104 11.09 11.94 -19.84
N ARG A 105 12.07 12.61 -19.18
CA ARG A 105 12.30 12.46 -17.72
C ARG A 105 11.11 13.00 -16.92
N GLN A 106 10.50 12.13 -16.13
CA GLN A 106 9.34 12.42 -15.28
C GLN A 106 9.77 12.66 -13.83
N ARG A 107 9.92 13.93 -13.43
CA ARG A 107 10.36 14.30 -12.06
C ARG A 107 9.43 13.74 -10.96
N ARG A 108 8.13 13.61 -11.27
CA ARG A 108 7.12 13.05 -10.34
C ARG A 108 7.44 11.58 -10.02
N LEU A 109 7.75 10.77 -11.04
CA LEU A 109 8.07 9.36 -10.87
C LEU A 109 9.33 9.15 -10.02
N VAL A 110 10.37 9.94 -10.30
CA VAL A 110 11.63 9.88 -9.53
C VAL A 110 11.38 10.25 -8.06
N ARG A 111 10.63 11.32 -7.77
CA ARG A 111 10.34 11.71 -6.39
C ARG A 111 9.56 10.64 -5.63
N LEU A 112 8.51 10.07 -6.25
CA LEU A 112 7.72 9.01 -5.62
C LEU A 112 8.56 7.75 -5.35
N ALA A 113 9.43 7.36 -6.29
CA ALA A 113 10.34 6.22 -6.10
C ALA A 113 11.37 6.49 -4.98
N LEU A 114 11.90 7.71 -4.87
CA LEU A 114 12.80 8.09 -3.77
C LEU A 114 12.08 8.09 -2.41
N TRP A 115 10.82 8.49 -2.35
CA TRP A 115 10.00 8.37 -1.14
C TRP A 115 9.86 6.93 -0.67
N LEU A 116 9.72 5.97 -1.60
CA LEU A 116 9.68 4.54 -1.24
C LEU A 116 11.02 4.08 -0.66
N VAL A 117 12.15 4.48 -1.23
CA VAL A 117 13.48 4.15 -0.68
C VAL A 117 13.64 4.72 0.73
N ALA A 118 13.31 6.01 0.93
CA ALA A 118 13.39 6.64 2.24
C ALA A 118 12.48 5.93 3.27
N GLY A 119 11.28 5.55 2.87
CA GLY A 119 10.35 4.82 3.72
C GLY A 119 10.82 3.40 4.04
N VAL A 120 11.45 2.68 3.09
CA VAL A 120 12.03 1.35 3.37
C VAL A 120 13.20 1.47 4.33
N LEU A 121 14.06 2.49 4.21
CA LEU A 121 15.12 2.74 5.20
C LEU A 121 14.55 3.03 6.59
N ALA A 122 13.50 3.84 6.68
CA ALA A 122 12.81 4.09 7.93
C ALA A 122 12.20 2.80 8.52
N GLN A 123 11.68 1.89 7.67
CA GLN A 123 11.17 0.58 8.09
C GLN A 123 12.27 -0.32 8.67
N VAL A 124 13.47 -0.30 8.08
CA VAL A 124 14.64 -1.06 8.59
C VAL A 124 15.00 -0.59 9.99
N VAL A 125 15.08 0.73 10.19
CA VAL A 125 15.38 1.32 11.50
C VAL A 125 14.28 1.00 12.51
N LEU A 126 13.01 1.21 12.14
CA LEU A 126 11.89 0.97 13.04
C LEU A 126 11.70 -0.52 13.33
N GLY A 127 12.02 -1.40 12.37
CA GLY A 127 12.06 -2.85 12.59
C GLY A 127 13.12 -3.26 13.62
N GLY A 128 14.31 -2.66 13.58
CA GLY A 128 15.30 -2.82 14.62
C GLY A 128 14.81 -2.36 16.00
N ILE A 129 14.15 -1.20 16.06
CA ILE A 129 13.54 -0.70 17.32
C ILE A 129 12.50 -1.69 17.84
N VAL A 130 11.68 -2.28 16.99
CA VAL A 130 10.69 -3.30 17.38
C VAL A 130 11.35 -4.48 18.10
N VAL A 131 12.45 -5.01 17.57
CA VAL A 131 13.18 -6.12 18.19
C VAL A 131 13.83 -5.68 19.50
N LEU A 132 14.61 -4.59 19.47
CA LEU A 132 15.36 -4.08 20.64
C LEU A 132 14.47 -3.61 21.78
N THR A 133 13.18 -3.32 21.52
CA THR A 133 12.18 -2.98 22.55
C THR A 133 11.35 -4.20 22.99
N GLY A 134 11.75 -5.43 22.63
CA GLY A 134 11.02 -6.64 23.00
C GLY A 134 9.60 -6.66 22.44
N LEU A 135 9.40 -6.22 21.19
CA LEU A 135 8.09 -6.13 20.52
C LEU A 135 7.10 -5.20 21.22
N HIS A 136 7.58 -4.11 21.83
CA HIS A 136 6.69 -3.15 22.50
C HIS A 136 5.52 -2.74 21.59
N PRO A 137 4.27 -2.73 22.06
CA PRO A 137 3.10 -2.57 21.21
C PRO A 137 3.08 -1.26 20.42
N LEU A 138 3.63 -0.16 20.95
CA LEU A 138 3.75 1.12 20.22
C LEU A 138 4.74 1.03 19.06
N SER A 139 5.89 0.37 19.23
CA SER A 139 6.87 0.20 18.16
C SER A 139 6.32 -0.69 17.06
N ASN A 140 5.65 -1.80 17.40
CA ASN A 140 4.94 -2.66 16.45
C ASN A 140 3.85 -1.92 15.68
N MET A 141 3.03 -1.13 16.38
CA MET A 141 1.98 -0.32 15.78
C MET A 141 2.57 0.72 14.82
N GLY A 142 3.63 1.43 15.22
CA GLY A 142 4.33 2.40 14.37
C GLY A 142 4.91 1.75 13.11
N HIS A 143 5.54 0.58 13.25
CA HIS A 143 6.09 -0.18 12.13
C HIS A 143 5.01 -0.59 11.10
N PHE A 144 3.87 -1.09 11.58
CA PHE A 144 2.75 -1.44 10.71
C PHE A 144 2.13 -0.20 10.03
N LEU A 145 1.90 0.89 10.77
CA LEU A 145 1.33 2.13 10.21
C LEU A 145 2.27 2.80 9.20
N LEU A 146 3.59 2.71 9.38
CA LEU A 146 4.56 3.15 8.37
C LEU A 146 4.45 2.28 7.11
N SER A 147 4.19 0.97 7.24
CA SER A 147 3.93 0.10 6.09
C SER A 147 2.66 0.52 5.34
N VAL A 148 1.59 0.87 6.06
CA VAL A 148 0.35 1.41 5.47
C VAL A 148 0.62 2.71 4.70
N ALA A 149 1.46 3.60 5.24
CA ALA A 149 1.88 4.83 4.56
C ALA A 149 2.76 4.55 3.33
N LEU A 150 3.66 3.56 3.39
CA LEU A 150 4.44 3.12 2.23
C LEU A 150 3.56 2.60 1.10
N MET A 151 2.49 1.87 1.42
CA MET A 151 1.52 1.42 0.41
C MET A 151 0.80 2.58 -0.28
N VAL A 152 0.60 3.74 0.39
CA VAL A 152 0.12 4.95 -0.29
C VAL A 152 1.13 5.43 -1.33
N GLY A 153 2.41 5.51 -0.97
CA GLY A 153 3.49 5.91 -1.89
C GLY A 153 3.61 4.98 -3.09
N ALA A 154 3.54 3.67 -2.85
CA ALA A 154 3.58 2.65 -3.89
C ALA A 154 2.35 2.74 -4.82
N TYR A 155 1.14 2.92 -4.26
CA TYR A 155 -0.07 3.16 -5.02
C TYR A 155 0.02 4.41 -5.90
N LEU A 156 0.51 5.54 -5.34
CA LEU A 156 0.68 6.79 -6.08
C LEU A 156 1.70 6.65 -7.22
N LEU A 157 2.74 5.84 -7.05
CA LEU A 157 3.71 5.57 -8.11
C LEU A 157 3.09 4.74 -9.24
N VAL A 158 2.33 3.67 -8.92
CA VAL A 158 1.58 2.86 -9.91
C VAL A 158 0.58 3.73 -10.67
N ASP A 159 -0.17 4.58 -9.95
CA ASP A 159 -1.16 5.49 -10.53
C ASP A 159 -0.51 6.51 -11.46
N ALA A 160 0.61 7.13 -11.04
CA ALA A 160 1.37 8.09 -11.85
C ALA A 160 1.93 7.49 -13.14
N VAL A 161 2.44 6.26 -13.09
CA VAL A 161 2.93 5.55 -14.31
C VAL A 161 1.77 5.24 -15.25
N SER A 162 0.60 4.91 -14.71
CA SER A 162 -0.60 4.64 -15.50
C SER A 162 -1.15 5.90 -16.16
N GLU A 163 -1.12 7.05 -15.47
CA GLU A 163 -1.49 8.36 -16.02
C GLU A 163 -0.59 8.78 -17.19
N THR A 164 0.73 8.64 -17.03
CA THR A 164 1.71 9.03 -18.06
C THR A 164 1.53 8.26 -19.37
N GLY A 165 1.03 7.01 -19.30
CA GLY A 165 0.75 6.20 -20.49
C GLY A 165 -0.60 6.50 -21.16
N GLN A 166 -1.44 7.36 -20.59
CA GLN A 166 -2.79 7.72 -21.07
C GLN A 166 -2.91 9.18 -21.55
N GLU A 167 -1.79 9.90 -21.71
CA GLU A 167 -1.80 11.32 -22.07
C GLU A 167 -2.47 11.64 -23.41
N GLU A 168 -2.68 10.65 -24.29
CA GLU A 168 -3.37 10.81 -25.58
C GLU A 168 -4.91 10.74 -25.49
N VAL A 169 -5.48 10.29 -24.38
CA VAL A 169 -6.94 10.27 -24.20
C VAL A 169 -7.34 11.51 -23.39
N ALA A 170 -8.17 12.36 -23.99
CA ALA A 170 -8.66 13.59 -23.38
C ALA A 170 -9.09 13.35 -21.93
N LYS A 171 -8.34 13.90 -20.96
CA LYS A 171 -8.71 13.88 -19.55
C LYS A 171 -9.98 14.69 -19.37
N PRO A 172 -11.06 14.12 -18.80
CA PRO A 172 -12.17 14.96 -18.39
C PRO A 172 -11.65 16.00 -17.38
N PRO A 173 -12.15 17.25 -17.43
CA PRO A 173 -11.74 18.27 -16.48
C PRO A 173 -11.94 17.75 -15.06
N ALA A 174 -10.86 17.74 -14.26
CA ALA A 174 -10.92 17.30 -12.87
C ALA A 174 -11.85 18.25 -12.12
N SER A 175 -13.05 17.79 -11.78
CA SER A 175 -13.95 18.55 -10.94
C SER A 175 -13.40 18.60 -9.51
N ARG A 176 -12.73 19.67 -9.20
CA ARG A 176 -12.27 19.94 -7.83
C ARG A 176 -13.48 20.31 -6.99
N GLY A 177 -13.90 19.43 -6.07
CA GLY A 177 -14.82 19.79 -5.00
C GLY A 177 -16.23 19.19 -5.05
N GLY A 178 -16.52 18.25 -5.95
CA GLY A 178 -17.82 17.56 -5.94
C GLY A 178 -18.06 16.76 -4.66
N THR A 179 -19.31 16.66 -4.22
CA THR A 179 -19.73 15.95 -3.00
C THR A 179 -19.19 14.51 -2.98
N LEU A 180 -19.18 13.80 -4.12
CA LEU A 180 -18.67 12.43 -4.23
C LEU A 180 -17.17 12.33 -3.87
N HIS A 181 -16.36 13.33 -4.29
CA HIS A 181 -14.94 13.38 -3.94
C HIS A 181 -14.72 13.61 -2.44
N VAL A 182 -15.49 14.50 -1.81
CA VAL A 182 -15.38 14.78 -0.37
C VAL A 182 -15.70 13.49 0.42
N VAL A 183 -16.80 12.81 0.09
CA VAL A 183 -17.19 11.58 0.78
C VAL A 183 -16.19 10.45 0.57
N ALA A 184 -15.67 10.28 -0.64
CA ALA A 184 -14.63 9.29 -0.89
C ALA A 184 -13.36 9.58 -0.05
N ARG A 185 -13.01 10.83 0.20
CA ARG A 185 -11.93 11.21 1.12
C ARG A 185 -12.27 10.91 2.57
N VAL A 186 -13.51 11.16 3.00
CA VAL A 186 -13.98 10.77 4.34
C VAL A 186 -13.87 9.26 4.53
N ILE A 187 -14.26 8.46 3.54
CA ILE A 187 -14.07 7.00 3.57
C ILE A 187 -12.61 6.62 3.75
N VAL A 188 -11.66 7.26 3.05
CA VAL A 188 -10.22 7.03 3.24
C VAL A 188 -9.79 7.32 4.68
N VAL A 189 -10.20 8.46 5.25
CA VAL A 189 -9.87 8.83 6.63
C VAL A 189 -10.45 7.83 7.63
N LEU A 190 -11.71 7.44 7.46
CA LEU A 190 -12.36 6.46 8.32
C LEU A 190 -11.74 5.06 8.18
N THR A 191 -11.34 4.66 6.98
CA THR A 191 -10.60 3.41 6.76
C THR A 191 -9.25 3.44 7.47
N LEU A 192 -8.52 4.56 7.43
CA LEU A 192 -7.29 4.75 8.21
C LEU A 192 -7.57 4.65 9.73
N ALA A 193 -8.63 5.29 10.20
CA ALA A 193 -9.04 5.20 11.61
C ALA A 193 -9.37 3.76 12.03
N ALA A 194 -10.04 2.99 11.15
CA ALA A 194 -10.28 1.57 11.37
C ALA A 194 -8.97 0.77 11.43
N ILE A 195 -8.00 1.06 10.56
CA ILE A 195 -6.67 0.43 10.61
C ILE A 195 -5.96 0.77 11.93
N VAL A 196 -5.92 2.05 12.33
CA VAL A 196 -5.27 2.49 13.56
C VAL A 196 -5.89 1.81 14.78
N THR A 197 -7.22 1.83 14.90
CA THR A 197 -7.92 1.15 16.01
C THR A 197 -7.72 -0.37 15.96
N GLY A 198 -7.62 -0.97 14.77
CA GLY A 198 -7.28 -2.38 14.58
C GLY A 198 -5.87 -2.72 15.07
N THR A 199 -4.88 -1.82 14.92
CA THR A 199 -3.54 -2.04 15.49
C THR A 199 -3.55 -2.01 17.02
N VAL A 200 -4.43 -1.19 17.63
CA VAL A 200 -4.63 -1.19 19.09
C VAL A 200 -5.24 -2.52 19.55
N VAL A 201 -6.26 -3.04 18.82
CA VAL A 201 -6.83 -4.39 19.09
C VAL A 201 -5.73 -5.44 19.03
N THR A 202 -4.87 -5.39 18.02
CA THR A 202 -3.75 -6.33 17.86
C THR A 202 -2.72 -6.20 18.99
N GLY A 203 -2.41 -4.97 19.45
CA GLY A 203 -1.48 -4.71 20.55
C GLY A 203 -2.02 -5.09 21.92
N THR A 204 -3.35 -5.25 22.07
CA THR A 204 -4.03 -5.71 23.29
C THR A 204 -4.29 -7.24 23.26
N GLY A 205 -4.41 -7.82 22.06
CA GLY A 205 -4.84 -9.19 21.83
C GLY A 205 -3.78 -10.26 22.09
N PRO A 206 -4.10 -11.55 21.87
CA PRO A 206 -3.25 -12.68 22.22
C PRO A 206 -1.99 -12.80 21.35
N HIS A 207 -2.01 -12.33 20.10
CA HIS A 207 -0.92 -12.50 19.14
C HIS A 207 0.07 -11.35 19.19
N ALA A 208 0.86 -11.25 20.25
CA ALA A 208 1.83 -10.16 20.45
C ALA A 208 3.16 -10.34 19.67
N GLY A 209 3.44 -11.55 19.20
CA GLY A 209 4.66 -11.89 18.45
C GLY A 209 5.66 -12.75 19.21
N ASP A 210 5.50 -12.83 20.52
CA ASP A 210 6.22 -13.69 21.44
C ASP A 210 5.41 -13.84 22.72
N GLU A 211 5.67 -14.89 23.52
CA GLU A 211 4.97 -15.12 24.79
C GLU A 211 5.30 -14.04 25.82
N THR A 212 6.53 -13.55 25.80
CA THR A 212 7.05 -12.52 26.73
C THR A 212 6.75 -11.09 26.26
N ALA A 213 6.27 -10.90 25.03
CA ALA A 213 6.05 -9.60 24.46
C ALA A 213 4.99 -8.79 25.26
N PRO A 214 5.26 -7.53 25.60
CA PRO A 214 4.31 -6.70 26.31
C PRO A 214 3.06 -6.41 25.48
N ARG A 215 1.94 -6.17 26.16
CA ARG A 215 0.66 -5.81 25.55
C ARG A 215 0.15 -4.50 26.14
N PHE A 216 -0.79 -3.85 25.42
CA PHE A 216 -1.52 -2.75 26.04
C PHE A 216 -2.41 -3.29 27.17
N ASP A 217 -2.44 -2.60 28.28
CA ASP A 217 -3.31 -2.90 29.43
C ASP A 217 -4.71 -2.27 29.22
N PHE A 218 -5.35 -2.60 28.09
CA PHE A 218 -6.70 -2.17 27.78
C PHE A 218 -7.67 -3.35 27.88
N MET A 219 -8.90 -3.06 28.27
CA MET A 219 -9.97 -4.06 28.19
C MET A 219 -10.24 -4.40 26.72
N ILE A 220 -9.98 -5.62 26.29
CA ILE A 220 -10.09 -6.06 24.90
C ILE A 220 -11.46 -5.78 24.30
N THR A 221 -12.54 -5.96 25.06
CA THR A 221 -13.91 -5.67 24.61
C THR A 221 -14.11 -4.19 24.27
N SER A 222 -13.46 -3.28 24.98
CA SER A 222 -13.55 -1.84 24.74
C SER A 222 -12.83 -1.44 23.45
N VAL A 223 -11.60 -1.93 23.23
CA VAL A 223 -10.86 -1.61 22.02
C VAL A 223 -11.50 -2.24 20.76
N VAL A 224 -12.07 -3.45 20.88
CA VAL A 224 -12.84 -4.09 19.79
C VAL A 224 -14.10 -3.29 19.46
N ARG A 225 -14.81 -2.74 20.45
CA ARG A 225 -15.97 -1.87 20.22
C ARG A 225 -15.58 -0.59 19.46
N VAL A 226 -14.49 0.08 19.87
CA VAL A 226 -14.00 1.29 19.18
C VAL A 226 -13.62 0.98 17.74
N HIS A 227 -12.91 -0.13 17.50
CA HIS A 227 -12.61 -0.60 16.15
C HIS A 227 -13.87 -0.89 15.33
N GLY A 228 -14.85 -1.59 15.93
CA GLY A 228 -16.14 -1.88 15.30
C GLY A 228 -16.92 -0.62 14.91
N ILE A 229 -16.92 0.41 15.78
CA ILE A 229 -17.55 1.70 15.47
C ILE A 229 -16.87 2.34 14.24
N ALA A 230 -15.54 2.35 14.16
CA ALA A 230 -14.82 2.88 13.03
C ALA A 230 -15.19 2.13 11.73
N VAL A 231 -15.30 0.80 11.77
CA VAL A 231 -15.74 -0.03 10.63
C VAL A 231 -17.17 0.30 10.21
N TRP A 232 -18.10 0.45 11.16
CA TRP A 232 -19.48 0.84 10.85
C TRP A 232 -19.57 2.22 10.22
N LEU A 233 -18.75 3.18 10.66
CA LEU A 233 -18.69 4.51 10.04
C LEU A 233 -18.19 4.43 8.57
N VAL A 234 -17.24 3.54 8.26
CA VAL A 234 -16.82 3.26 6.87
C VAL A 234 -18.01 2.73 6.06
N ILE A 235 -18.74 1.74 6.58
CA ILE A 235 -19.88 1.14 5.88
C ILE A 235 -21.00 2.17 5.65
N LEU A 236 -21.40 2.91 6.68
CA LEU A 236 -22.45 3.93 6.57
C LEU A 236 -22.08 5.04 5.57
N SER A 237 -20.82 5.50 5.61
CA SER A 237 -20.32 6.49 4.63
C SER A 237 -20.31 5.93 3.20
N SER A 238 -20.04 4.64 3.06
CA SER A 238 -20.05 3.95 1.77
C SER A 238 -21.46 3.79 1.23
N LEU A 239 -22.42 3.41 2.07
CA LEU A 239 -23.84 3.32 1.68
C LEU A 239 -24.37 4.69 1.25
N TRP A 240 -24.00 5.75 1.97
CA TRP A 240 -24.37 7.11 1.58
C TRP A 240 -23.74 7.53 0.24
N LEU A 241 -22.45 7.20 0.00
CA LEU A 241 -21.81 7.43 -1.29
C LEU A 241 -22.53 6.69 -2.42
N GLY A 242 -22.85 5.40 -2.22
CA GLY A 242 -23.60 4.59 -3.19
C GLY A 242 -24.97 5.18 -3.52
N PHE A 243 -25.72 5.64 -2.50
CA PHE A 243 -27.00 6.31 -2.69
C PHE A 243 -26.86 7.61 -3.52
N ARG A 244 -25.84 8.43 -3.24
CA ARG A 244 -25.59 9.66 -4.01
C ARG A 244 -25.21 9.35 -5.46
N MET A 245 -24.40 8.32 -5.70
CA MET A 245 -24.02 7.86 -7.04
C MET A 245 -25.25 7.36 -7.82
N TRP A 246 -26.13 6.63 -7.16
CA TRP A 246 -27.37 6.13 -7.76
C TRP A 246 -28.32 7.27 -8.14
N ARG A 247 -28.50 8.26 -7.24
CA ARG A 247 -29.40 9.42 -7.52
C ARG A 247 -28.92 10.32 -8.64
N ASN A 248 -27.63 10.59 -8.70
CA ASN A 248 -27.06 11.62 -9.61
C ASN A 248 -26.53 11.03 -10.92
N GLY A 249 -26.51 9.71 -11.05
CA GLY A 249 -25.73 9.03 -12.08
C GLY A 249 -24.23 9.19 -11.82
N ALA A 250 -23.45 8.14 -12.00
CA ALA A 250 -22.01 8.18 -11.85
C ALA A 250 -21.32 7.55 -13.06
N ASP A 251 -20.10 7.99 -13.35
CA ASP A 251 -19.27 7.35 -14.38
C ASP A 251 -19.07 5.85 -14.05
N GLN A 252 -19.14 5.01 -15.07
CA GLN A 252 -19.03 3.54 -14.91
C GLN A 252 -17.72 3.10 -14.25
N ARG A 253 -16.63 3.86 -14.42
CA ARG A 253 -15.33 3.56 -13.79
C ARG A 253 -15.38 3.81 -12.29
N LEU A 254 -16.07 4.90 -11.88
CA LEU A 254 -16.29 5.21 -10.47
C LEU A 254 -17.21 4.17 -9.83
N GLN A 255 -18.30 3.77 -10.50
CA GLN A 255 -19.21 2.71 -10.02
C GLN A 255 -18.46 1.40 -9.79
N ARG A 256 -17.69 0.91 -10.75
CA ARG A 256 -16.89 -0.31 -10.59
C ARG A 256 -15.86 -0.19 -9.46
N GLY A 257 -15.21 0.97 -9.31
CA GLY A 257 -14.28 1.22 -8.22
C GLY A 257 -14.96 1.17 -6.86
N PHE A 258 -16.18 1.71 -6.76
CA PHE A 258 -17.00 1.66 -5.57
C PHE A 258 -17.48 0.22 -5.24
N GLU A 259 -17.95 -0.52 -6.23
CA GLU A 259 -18.38 -1.92 -6.06
C GLU A 259 -17.25 -2.81 -5.52
N TRP A 260 -16.04 -2.69 -6.07
CA TRP A 260 -14.88 -3.41 -5.58
C TRP A 260 -14.49 -3.02 -4.16
N PHE A 261 -14.55 -1.72 -3.83
CA PHE A 261 -14.28 -1.26 -2.48
C PHE A 261 -15.33 -1.79 -1.50
N LEU A 262 -16.61 -1.67 -1.82
CA LEU A 262 -17.71 -2.13 -0.97
C LEU A 262 -17.66 -3.64 -0.73
N PHE A 263 -17.41 -4.42 -1.80
CA PHE A 263 -17.23 -5.87 -1.69
C PHE A 263 -16.08 -6.22 -0.75
N ALA A 264 -14.90 -5.61 -0.93
CA ALA A 264 -13.76 -5.85 -0.07
C ALA A 264 -14.00 -5.42 1.38
N ALA A 265 -14.68 -4.29 1.61
CA ALA A 265 -15.00 -3.79 2.94
C ALA A 265 -16.01 -4.70 3.68
N ILE A 266 -17.05 -5.20 2.98
CA ILE A 266 -18.02 -6.15 3.54
C ILE A 266 -17.32 -7.47 3.89
N LEU A 267 -16.50 -8.01 2.97
CA LEU A 267 -15.75 -9.24 3.20
C LEU A 267 -14.80 -9.11 4.40
N GLN A 268 -14.11 -7.97 4.51
CA GLN A 268 -13.22 -7.67 5.64
C GLN A 268 -13.99 -7.59 6.96
N GLY A 269 -15.14 -6.92 6.98
CA GLY A 269 -15.99 -6.82 8.14
C GLY A 269 -16.55 -8.18 8.58
N ALA A 270 -17.05 -8.98 7.62
CA ALA A 270 -17.53 -10.33 7.88
C ALA A 270 -16.43 -11.22 8.47
N LEU A 271 -15.23 -11.18 7.86
CA LEU A 271 -14.06 -11.91 8.37
C LEU A 271 -13.69 -11.46 9.80
N GLY A 272 -13.78 -10.15 10.09
CA GLY A 272 -13.53 -9.60 11.43
C GLY A 272 -14.51 -10.15 12.48
N TYR A 273 -15.79 -10.27 12.14
CA TYR A 273 -16.76 -10.90 13.03
C TYR A 273 -16.51 -12.39 13.19
N VAL A 274 -16.27 -13.12 12.11
CA VAL A 274 -15.97 -14.56 12.16
C VAL A 274 -14.77 -14.82 13.07
N GLN A 275 -13.65 -14.11 12.88
CA GLN A 275 -12.46 -14.29 13.73
C GLN A 275 -12.74 -13.96 15.20
N TYR A 276 -13.55 -12.94 15.51
CA TYR A 276 -13.89 -12.58 16.88
C TYR A 276 -14.69 -13.68 17.57
N PHE A 277 -15.73 -14.22 16.92
CA PHE A 277 -16.58 -15.27 17.50
C PHE A 277 -15.93 -16.66 17.52
N THR A 278 -14.86 -16.88 16.73
CA THR A 278 -14.12 -18.16 16.72
C THR A 278 -12.87 -18.14 17.61
N GLY A 279 -12.68 -17.10 18.46
CA GLY A 279 -11.54 -17.05 19.38
C GLY A 279 -10.23 -16.57 18.72
N VAL A 280 -10.31 -15.79 17.69
CA VAL A 280 -9.18 -15.11 17.02
C VAL A 280 -8.12 -16.10 16.47
N PRO A 281 -8.47 -17.09 15.63
CA PRO A 281 -7.51 -18.05 15.08
C PRO A 281 -6.45 -17.35 14.22
N VAL A 282 -5.19 -17.78 14.34
CA VAL A 282 -4.03 -17.23 13.60
C VAL A 282 -4.30 -17.05 12.11
N THR A 283 -4.87 -18.08 11.46
CA THR A 283 -5.15 -18.07 10.02
C THR A 283 -6.13 -16.97 9.63
N LEU A 284 -7.22 -16.78 10.39
CA LEU A 284 -8.22 -15.74 10.11
C LEU A 284 -7.63 -14.36 10.34
N VAL A 285 -6.80 -14.17 11.36
CA VAL A 285 -6.10 -12.91 11.61
C VAL A 285 -5.12 -12.58 10.47
N ALA A 286 -4.37 -13.56 9.97
CA ALA A 286 -3.46 -13.39 8.83
C ALA A 286 -4.22 -12.92 7.57
N ILE A 287 -5.34 -13.57 7.26
CA ILE A 287 -6.19 -13.19 6.12
C ILE A 287 -6.79 -11.79 6.35
N HIS A 288 -7.23 -11.47 7.59
CA HIS A 288 -7.77 -10.17 7.95
C HIS A 288 -6.74 -9.04 7.75
N VAL A 289 -5.48 -9.25 8.16
CA VAL A 289 -4.40 -8.29 7.94
C VAL A 289 -4.12 -8.11 6.45
N ALA A 290 -4.01 -9.20 5.68
CA ALA A 290 -3.78 -9.13 4.24
C ALA A 290 -4.92 -8.39 3.53
N LEU A 291 -6.17 -8.72 3.84
CA LEU A 291 -7.34 -8.09 3.24
C LEU A 291 -7.49 -6.62 3.67
N SER A 292 -7.07 -6.24 4.90
CA SER A 292 -7.12 -4.84 5.36
C SER A 292 -6.30 -3.90 4.47
N ILE A 293 -5.15 -4.34 3.98
CA ILE A 293 -4.32 -3.58 3.04
C ILE A 293 -5.01 -3.47 1.67
N LEU A 294 -5.71 -4.52 1.22
CA LEU A 294 -6.49 -4.46 -0.03
C LEU A 294 -7.66 -3.49 0.07
N VAL A 295 -8.39 -3.48 1.21
CA VAL A 295 -9.44 -2.47 1.49
C VAL A 295 -8.86 -1.06 1.50
N TRP A 296 -7.69 -0.87 2.12
CA TRP A 296 -6.98 0.42 2.11
C TRP A 296 -6.67 0.90 0.70
N LEU A 297 -6.10 0.03 -0.14
CA LEU A 297 -5.79 0.34 -1.54
C LEU A 297 -7.06 0.61 -2.37
N ALA A 298 -8.14 -0.14 -2.11
CA ALA A 298 -9.42 0.08 -2.77
C ALA A 298 -10.03 1.44 -2.38
N ALA A 299 -9.92 1.87 -1.11
CA ALA A 299 -10.34 3.19 -0.65
C ALA A 299 -9.55 4.32 -1.34
N LEU A 300 -8.22 4.18 -1.43
CA LEU A 300 -7.37 5.13 -2.15
C LEU A 300 -7.75 5.23 -3.64
N ARG A 301 -8.00 4.09 -4.27
CA ARG A 301 -8.45 4.03 -5.67
C ARG A 301 -9.82 4.70 -5.84
N LEU A 302 -10.78 4.43 -4.95
CA LEU A 302 -12.08 5.07 -4.95
C LEU A 302 -11.97 6.59 -4.88
N ALA A 303 -11.15 7.12 -3.96
CA ALA A 303 -10.91 8.56 -3.83
C ALA A 303 -10.25 9.16 -5.09
N THR A 304 -9.33 8.43 -5.72
CA THR A 304 -8.69 8.84 -6.98
C THR A 304 -9.71 8.89 -8.13
N LEU A 305 -10.57 7.88 -8.25
CA LEU A 305 -11.63 7.83 -9.26
C LEU A 305 -12.67 8.91 -9.02
N ALA A 306 -13.10 9.13 -7.77
CA ALA A 306 -14.04 10.20 -7.42
C ALA A 306 -13.48 11.60 -7.74
N ARG A 307 -12.17 11.81 -7.58
CA ARG A 307 -11.49 13.05 -8.00
C ARG A 307 -11.50 13.23 -9.52
N ARG A 308 -11.38 12.14 -10.29
CA ARG A 308 -11.27 12.18 -11.76
C ARG A 308 -12.62 12.24 -12.44
N TYR A 309 -13.62 11.54 -11.91
CA TYR A 309 -14.90 11.28 -12.56
C TYR A 309 -16.12 11.71 -11.74
N GLY A 310 -15.94 12.22 -10.51
CA GLY A 310 -17.04 12.62 -9.61
C GLY A 310 -17.66 13.98 -9.90
N GLY A 311 -17.33 14.64 -10.99
CA GLY A 311 -17.69 16.02 -11.30
C GLY A 311 -18.86 16.22 -12.25
N CYS A 312 -19.65 15.22 -12.53
CA CYS A 312 -20.92 15.37 -13.21
C CYS A 312 -22.07 15.57 -12.19
N ASP A 313 -21.94 16.55 -11.28
CA ASP A 313 -23.11 17.18 -10.69
C ASP A 313 -23.71 18.06 -11.80
N THR A 314 -24.44 17.47 -12.75
CA THR A 314 -25.35 18.25 -13.59
C THR A 314 -26.30 18.94 -12.66
N MET A 315 -26.19 20.28 -12.61
CA MET A 315 -27.23 21.13 -12.06
C MET A 315 -28.55 20.76 -12.77
N ALA A 316 -29.43 20.13 -12.06
CA ALA A 316 -30.84 20.06 -12.35
C ALA A 316 -31.58 20.71 -11.20
#